data_b298525553c52e9c05ead96b1611d268
#
_entry.id   b298525553c52e9c05ead96b1611d268
#
_cell.length_a   1.000
_cell.length_b   1.000
_cell.length_c   1.000
_cell.angle_alpha   90.00
_cell.angle_beta   90.00
_cell.angle_gamma   90.00
#
_symmetry.space_group_name_H-M   'P 1'
#
loop_
_entity.id
_entity.type
_entity.pdbx_description
1 polymer ?
#
loop_
_entity_poly.entity_id
_entity_poly.type
_entity_poly.pdbx_seq_one_letter_code
_entity_poly.pdbx_strand_id
1 'polypeptide(L)'
;MSTGSAGAAEAVSACPVSGLKLARAFWTQMGKPMIAAKYPQYAGRIAAGLVGHGSECYGFDDAYSQDHDFGPRFCLWLTDEDYAAIGEQLEVDYEALPRKFSVDAQGRVTFEAHARSDASGAFPSAGAGSPVTPRAQGANRRDGVFRIGDFFESITGYRTAPAQTAPHEWLMLQESTLAAATNGEVFADPTGLFSKTRQGFKNMPDDVRLALISKRLGMIAQAGQYNLPRSLKRGDGAAAWLSIHEFVQATASLVFLVNVPMVVGYMPYYKWQFAALRKLSGSMFALLPNVGEQLETVMRLSSAACYGGAGFGEGGKGAAPAIEKINDIVEQIAVDIVKELKREHLTTSGETFLEWQRPYVEDHIASDDPVLKSL
;
A
#
# COMPACT_ATOMS: atom_id res chain seq x y z
N MET A 1 -18.67 17.97 46.45
CA MET A 1 -19.42 17.10 45.54
C MET A 1 -19.66 17.88 44.26
N SER A 2 -18.89 17.60 43.25
CA SER A 2 -19.11 18.10 41.89
C SER A 2 -18.78 16.97 40.94
N THR A 3 -19.81 16.37 40.43
CA THR A 3 -19.77 15.28 39.47
C THR A 3 -19.47 15.86 38.09
N GLY A 4 -18.24 15.72 37.65
CA GLY A 4 -17.86 16.00 36.26
C GLY A 4 -18.45 14.94 35.35
N SER A 5 -19.43 15.32 34.52
CA SER A 5 -19.95 14.53 33.42
C SER A 5 -18.88 14.40 32.36
N ALA A 6 -18.31 13.22 32.23
CA ALA A 6 -17.51 12.88 31.06
C ALA A 6 -18.47 12.87 29.87
N GLY A 7 -18.30 13.81 28.94
CA GLY A 7 -19.01 13.84 27.66
C GLY A 7 -18.65 12.58 26.87
N ALA A 8 -19.63 11.73 26.66
CA ALA A 8 -19.52 10.65 25.68
C ALA A 8 -19.31 11.32 24.31
N ALA A 9 -18.16 11.10 23.71
CA ALA A 9 -17.95 11.42 22.30
C ALA A 9 -18.99 10.63 21.49
N GLU A 10 -19.91 11.34 20.84
CA GLU A 10 -20.83 10.71 19.89
C GLU A 10 -19.99 9.93 18.86
N ALA A 11 -20.18 8.62 18.83
CA ALA A 11 -19.57 7.77 17.82
C ALA A 11 -20.10 8.23 16.46
N VAL A 12 -19.27 8.85 15.67
CA VAL A 12 -19.58 9.19 14.27
C VAL A 12 -19.94 7.88 13.59
N SER A 13 -21.20 7.77 13.16
CA SER A 13 -21.68 6.58 12.44
C SER A 13 -20.90 6.45 11.14
N ALA A 14 -20.03 5.46 11.05
CA ALA A 14 -19.22 5.22 9.87
C ALA A 14 -20.11 4.83 8.66
N CYS A 15 -19.73 5.26 7.47
CA CYS A 15 -20.40 4.83 6.24
C CYS A 15 -20.22 3.30 6.09
N PRO A 16 -21.31 2.54 5.89
CA PRO A 16 -21.25 1.09 5.81
C PRO A 16 -20.69 0.56 4.49
N VAL A 17 -20.23 1.47 3.61
CA VAL A 17 -19.76 1.15 2.25
C VAL A 17 -18.30 1.56 2.12
N SER A 18 -17.48 0.68 1.53
CA SER A 18 -16.07 1.00 1.25
C SER A 18 -15.94 2.13 0.23
N GLY A 19 -14.85 2.91 0.35
CA GLY A 19 -14.59 4.03 -0.53
C GLY A 19 -14.51 3.64 -2.01
N LEU A 20 -13.94 2.45 -2.34
CA LEU A 20 -13.94 1.95 -3.73
C LEU A 20 -15.35 1.65 -4.26
N LYS A 21 -16.22 1.07 -3.44
CA LYS A 21 -17.61 0.80 -3.83
C LYS A 21 -18.39 2.11 -4.04
N LEU A 22 -18.15 3.08 -3.15
CA LEU A 22 -18.72 4.42 -3.28
C LEU A 22 -18.22 5.12 -4.54
N ALA A 23 -16.93 5.07 -4.83
CA ALA A 23 -16.31 5.65 -6.02
C ALA A 23 -16.85 5.01 -7.31
N ARG A 24 -16.99 3.70 -7.35
CA ARG A 24 -17.58 2.98 -8.50
C ARG A 24 -19.04 3.36 -8.72
N ALA A 25 -19.83 3.49 -7.64
CA ALA A 25 -21.22 3.93 -7.73
C ALA A 25 -21.32 5.37 -8.25
N PHE A 26 -20.43 6.27 -7.76
CA PHE A 26 -20.37 7.66 -8.20
C PHE A 26 -20.01 7.78 -9.70
N TRP A 27 -18.98 7.03 -10.13
CA TRP A 27 -18.67 6.92 -11.55
C TRP A 27 -19.86 6.44 -12.38
N THR A 28 -20.49 5.34 -11.97
CA THR A 28 -21.52 4.68 -12.76
C THR A 28 -22.80 5.53 -12.89
N GLN A 29 -23.20 6.18 -11.78
CA GLN A 29 -24.46 6.93 -11.73
C GLN A 29 -24.31 8.39 -12.14
N MET A 30 -23.13 8.99 -11.95
CA MET A 30 -22.92 10.43 -12.18
C MET A 30 -21.87 10.70 -13.26
N GLY A 31 -20.67 10.16 -13.15
CA GLY A 31 -19.56 10.45 -14.06
C GLY A 31 -19.80 9.95 -15.47
N LYS A 32 -20.12 8.67 -15.63
CA LYS A 32 -20.35 8.05 -16.94
C LYS A 32 -21.50 8.71 -17.72
N PRO A 33 -22.67 9.01 -17.13
CA PRO A 33 -23.74 9.77 -17.82
C PRO A 33 -23.31 11.19 -18.18
N MET A 34 -22.59 11.90 -17.33
CA MET A 34 -22.09 13.24 -17.61
C MET A 34 -21.18 13.24 -18.83
N ILE A 35 -20.21 12.30 -18.91
CA ILE A 35 -19.32 12.17 -20.06
C ILE A 35 -20.12 11.85 -21.33
N ALA A 36 -21.06 10.91 -21.27
CA ALA A 36 -21.88 10.56 -22.43
C ALA A 36 -22.69 11.72 -22.95
N ALA A 37 -23.18 12.60 -22.06
CA ALA A 37 -24.01 13.75 -22.43
C ALA A 37 -23.18 14.94 -22.95
N LYS A 38 -22.05 15.26 -22.27
CA LYS A 38 -21.28 16.49 -22.57
C LYS A 38 -20.07 16.23 -23.48
N TYR A 39 -19.51 15.03 -23.47
CA TYR A 39 -18.28 14.67 -24.16
C TYR A 39 -18.43 13.40 -25.03
N PRO A 40 -19.48 13.24 -25.84
CA PRO A 40 -19.74 12.00 -26.58
C PRO A 40 -18.60 11.59 -27.50
N GLN A 41 -17.85 12.57 -28.04
CA GLN A 41 -16.69 12.33 -28.93
C GLN A 41 -15.47 11.75 -28.18
N TYR A 42 -15.41 11.96 -26.86
CA TYR A 42 -14.32 11.53 -26.00
C TYR A 42 -14.70 10.34 -25.09
N ALA A 43 -15.99 9.95 -25.05
CA ALA A 43 -16.49 8.89 -24.17
C ALA A 43 -15.76 7.55 -24.35
N GLY A 44 -15.30 7.25 -25.58
CA GLY A 44 -14.48 6.07 -25.90
C GLY A 44 -12.98 6.25 -25.67
N ARG A 45 -12.52 7.36 -25.09
CA ARG A 45 -11.09 7.70 -24.92
C ARG A 45 -10.71 8.00 -23.47
N ILE A 46 -11.68 8.32 -22.61
CA ILE A 46 -11.45 8.69 -21.20
C ILE A 46 -11.41 7.42 -20.34
N ALA A 47 -10.32 7.24 -19.61
CA ALA A 47 -10.24 6.22 -18.58
C ALA A 47 -10.74 6.78 -17.24
N ALA A 48 -11.31 5.90 -16.40
CA ALA A 48 -11.86 6.26 -15.10
C ALA A 48 -11.58 5.19 -14.05
N GLY A 49 -11.39 5.59 -12.81
CA GLY A 49 -11.15 4.67 -11.70
C GLY A 49 -10.80 5.39 -10.40
N LEU A 50 -10.33 4.64 -9.42
CA LEU A 50 -9.73 5.19 -8.20
C LEU A 50 -8.46 4.40 -7.89
N VAL A 51 -7.31 5.05 -7.98
CA VAL A 51 -5.96 4.52 -7.79
C VAL A 51 -5.14 5.55 -7.01
N GLY A 52 -4.16 5.13 -6.23
CA GLY A 52 -3.24 6.05 -5.54
C GLY A 52 -3.20 5.91 -4.02
N HIS A 53 -3.05 7.07 -3.36
CA HIS A 53 -2.83 7.17 -1.91
C HIS A 53 -4.14 7.17 -1.11
N GLY A 54 -4.86 6.16 -1.00
CA GLY A 54 -6.04 6.07 -0.14
C GLY A 54 -6.14 4.69 0.49
N SER A 55 -6.62 4.59 1.71
CA SER A 55 -6.89 3.30 2.36
C SER A 55 -7.84 2.44 1.53
N GLU A 56 -8.82 3.07 0.90
CA GLU A 56 -9.76 2.44 -0.03
C GLU A 56 -9.06 1.89 -1.28
N CYS A 57 -8.02 2.55 -1.79
CA CYS A 57 -7.25 2.04 -2.94
C CYS A 57 -6.49 0.76 -2.60
N TYR A 58 -6.14 0.54 -1.33
CA TYR A 58 -5.56 -0.72 -0.84
C TYR A 58 -6.61 -1.75 -0.43
N GLY A 59 -7.89 -1.33 -0.30
CA GLY A 59 -8.98 -2.17 0.20
C GLY A 59 -8.89 -2.45 1.69
N PHE A 60 -8.35 -1.49 2.47
CA PHE A 60 -8.17 -1.55 3.92
C PHE A 60 -8.87 -0.40 4.64
N ASP A 61 -9.78 0.30 3.94
CA ASP A 61 -10.57 1.36 4.55
C ASP A 61 -11.56 0.80 5.57
N ASP A 62 -11.69 1.52 6.69
CA ASP A 62 -12.54 1.23 7.81
C ASP A 62 -13.18 2.52 8.36
N ALA A 63 -13.88 2.43 9.49
CA ALA A 63 -14.50 3.59 10.13
C ALA A 63 -13.51 4.70 10.49
N TYR A 64 -12.28 4.34 10.85
CA TYR A 64 -11.25 5.32 11.24
C TYR A 64 -10.60 6.00 10.03
N SER A 65 -10.63 5.37 8.86
CA SER A 65 -10.09 5.95 7.62
C SER A 65 -11.06 6.92 6.92
N GLN A 66 -12.23 7.17 7.53
CA GLN A 66 -13.23 8.13 7.05
C GLN A 66 -13.09 9.52 7.69
N ASP A 67 -11.99 9.79 8.38
CA ASP A 67 -11.71 11.04 9.09
C ASP A 67 -11.31 12.19 8.15
N HIS A 68 -10.74 11.88 6.98
CA HIS A 68 -10.36 12.86 5.95
C HIS A 68 -10.38 12.23 4.56
N ASP A 69 -10.56 13.06 3.52
CA ASP A 69 -10.60 12.63 2.11
C ASP A 69 -11.63 11.53 1.81
N PHE A 70 -12.63 11.35 2.67
CA PHE A 70 -13.68 10.36 2.44
C PHE A 70 -14.89 10.98 1.75
N GLY A 71 -15.40 10.30 0.72
CA GLY A 71 -16.58 10.73 0.00
C GLY A 71 -16.63 10.24 -1.46
N PRO A 72 -17.68 10.63 -2.20
CA PRO A 72 -17.83 10.28 -3.61
C PRO A 72 -16.74 10.95 -4.45
N ARG A 73 -15.83 10.14 -5.00
CA ARG A 73 -14.73 10.63 -5.83
C ARG A 73 -14.24 9.55 -6.79
N PHE A 74 -13.66 9.96 -7.90
CA PHE A 74 -12.94 9.11 -8.85
C PHE A 74 -11.96 9.96 -9.65
N CYS A 75 -11.02 9.31 -10.31
CA CYS A 75 -10.12 9.93 -11.26
C CYS A 75 -10.63 9.72 -12.68
N LEU A 76 -10.39 10.72 -13.53
CA LEU A 76 -10.51 10.65 -14.98
C LEU A 76 -9.11 10.84 -15.57
N TRP A 77 -8.72 9.94 -16.46
CA TRP A 77 -7.39 9.98 -17.06
C TRP A 77 -7.50 10.11 -18.57
N LEU A 78 -6.80 11.09 -19.11
CA LEU A 78 -6.77 11.46 -20.51
C LEU A 78 -5.37 11.39 -21.09
N THR A 79 -5.25 11.25 -22.40
CA THR A 79 -4.01 11.51 -23.11
C THR A 79 -3.62 12.99 -22.97
N ASP A 80 -2.37 13.36 -23.26
CA ASP A 80 -1.91 14.75 -23.23
C ASP A 80 -2.72 15.60 -24.23
N GLU A 81 -3.04 15.04 -25.41
CA GLU A 81 -3.83 15.70 -26.45
C GLU A 81 -5.28 15.95 -26.00
N ASP A 82 -5.94 14.92 -25.47
CA ASP A 82 -7.34 15.04 -25.01
C ASP A 82 -7.45 15.97 -23.80
N TYR A 83 -6.47 15.94 -22.91
CA TYR A 83 -6.43 16.85 -21.77
C TYR A 83 -6.26 18.30 -22.22
N ALA A 84 -5.40 18.57 -23.22
CA ALA A 84 -5.26 19.91 -23.78
C ALA A 84 -6.56 20.42 -24.42
N ALA A 85 -7.37 19.52 -24.99
CA ALA A 85 -8.61 19.88 -25.65
C ALA A 85 -9.78 20.12 -24.69
N ILE A 86 -9.93 19.26 -23.65
CA ILE A 86 -11.13 19.26 -22.79
C ILE A 86 -10.84 19.22 -21.29
N GLY A 87 -9.60 19.06 -20.86
CA GLY A 87 -9.26 18.74 -19.46
C GLY A 87 -9.78 19.76 -18.46
N GLU A 88 -9.60 21.05 -18.71
CA GLU A 88 -10.05 22.13 -17.82
C GLU A 88 -11.59 22.17 -17.71
N GLN A 89 -12.29 22.07 -18.83
CA GLN A 89 -13.75 22.07 -18.82
C GLN A 89 -14.30 20.80 -18.18
N LEU A 90 -13.67 19.66 -18.43
CA LEU A 90 -14.06 18.39 -17.80
C LEU A 90 -13.86 18.42 -16.28
N GLU A 91 -12.81 19.10 -15.79
CA GLU A 91 -12.60 19.32 -14.35
C GLU A 91 -13.74 20.14 -13.75
N VAL A 92 -14.14 21.24 -14.39
CA VAL A 92 -15.28 22.05 -13.94
C VAL A 92 -16.55 21.22 -13.86
N ASP A 93 -16.81 20.41 -14.88
CA ASP A 93 -17.99 19.54 -14.92
C ASP A 93 -17.93 18.40 -13.90
N TYR A 94 -16.72 17.86 -13.62
CA TYR A 94 -16.48 16.88 -12.56
C TYR A 94 -16.77 17.49 -11.17
N GLU A 95 -16.29 18.69 -10.89
CA GLU A 95 -16.55 19.38 -9.63
C GLU A 95 -18.04 19.72 -9.42
N ALA A 96 -18.76 19.96 -10.50
CA ALA A 96 -20.19 20.24 -10.46
C ALA A 96 -21.07 18.99 -10.24
N LEU A 97 -20.49 17.78 -10.23
CA LEU A 97 -21.28 16.56 -10.02
C LEU A 97 -21.91 16.55 -8.61
N PRO A 98 -23.21 16.22 -8.49
CA PRO A 98 -23.89 16.06 -7.20
C PRO A 98 -23.25 14.94 -6.38
N ARG A 99 -22.80 15.25 -5.15
CA ARG A 99 -22.11 14.29 -4.26
C ARG A 99 -22.99 13.80 -3.10
N LYS A 100 -24.24 14.23 -3.05
CA LYS A 100 -25.18 13.75 -2.01
C LYS A 100 -25.64 12.34 -2.37
N PHE A 101 -25.48 11.42 -1.42
CA PHE A 101 -25.85 10.02 -1.62
C PHE A 101 -26.53 9.44 -0.38
N SER A 102 -27.19 8.31 -0.58
CA SER A 102 -27.75 7.45 0.47
C SER A 102 -27.27 6.02 0.29
N VAL A 103 -27.24 5.27 1.38
CA VAL A 103 -26.90 3.85 1.38
C VAL A 103 -28.05 3.09 2.02
N ASP A 104 -28.60 2.10 1.30
CA ASP A 104 -29.66 1.25 1.84
C ASP A 104 -29.12 0.12 2.75
N ALA A 105 -30.03 -0.60 3.38
CA ALA A 105 -29.70 -1.71 4.28
C ALA A 105 -28.92 -2.86 3.59
N GLN A 106 -28.94 -2.93 2.27
CA GLN A 106 -28.19 -3.90 1.47
C GLN A 106 -26.85 -3.34 0.99
N GLY A 107 -26.49 -2.12 1.42
CA GLY A 107 -25.26 -1.44 1.05
C GLY A 107 -25.24 -0.98 -0.42
N ARG A 108 -26.40 -0.71 -1.03
CA ARG A 108 -26.49 -0.08 -2.36
C ARG A 108 -26.42 1.42 -2.20
N VAL A 109 -25.58 2.06 -3.01
CA VAL A 109 -25.41 3.50 -3.04
C VAL A 109 -26.31 4.12 -4.11
N THR A 110 -27.03 5.18 -3.76
CA THR A 110 -27.87 5.95 -4.68
C THR A 110 -27.54 7.42 -4.55
N PHE A 111 -27.31 8.11 -5.68
CA PHE A 111 -27.03 9.54 -5.75
C PHE A 111 -28.29 10.32 -6.09
N GLU A 112 -28.46 11.47 -5.45
CA GLU A 112 -29.56 12.39 -5.75
C GLU A 112 -29.17 13.28 -6.94
N ALA A 113 -29.81 13.06 -8.08
CA ALA A 113 -29.51 13.75 -9.36
C ALA A 113 -29.80 15.27 -9.34
N HIS A 114 -30.48 15.83 -8.34
CA HIS A 114 -31.02 17.19 -8.34
C HIS A 114 -30.91 17.92 -6.99
N ALA A 115 -29.84 17.76 -6.24
CA ALA A 115 -29.56 18.68 -5.15
C ALA A 115 -29.08 20.01 -5.74
N ARG A 116 -29.97 21.01 -5.90
CA ARG A 116 -29.55 22.41 -6.10
C ARG A 116 -28.62 22.78 -4.98
N SER A 117 -27.40 23.21 -5.28
CA SER A 117 -26.50 23.84 -4.32
C SER A 117 -27.22 25.07 -3.78
N ASP A 118 -27.60 25.06 -2.52
CA ASP A 118 -27.97 26.28 -1.83
C ASP A 118 -26.76 27.22 -1.88
N ALA A 119 -27.00 28.48 -2.21
CA ALA A 119 -25.99 29.51 -2.45
C ALA A 119 -25.15 29.87 -1.20
N SER A 120 -25.21 29.08 -0.13
CA SER A 120 -24.51 29.29 1.14
C SER A 120 -23.17 28.58 1.30
N GLY A 121 -22.70 27.80 0.30
CA GLY A 121 -21.39 27.12 0.40
C GLY A 121 -21.26 26.11 1.55
N ALA A 122 -22.29 25.90 2.34
CA ALA A 122 -22.33 24.89 3.36
C ALA A 122 -22.78 23.57 2.70
N PHE A 123 -21.95 22.53 2.79
CA PHE A 123 -22.35 21.19 2.40
C PHE A 123 -23.60 20.81 3.20
N PRO A 124 -24.70 20.39 2.54
CA PRO A 124 -25.85 19.89 3.26
C PRO A 124 -25.36 18.73 4.13
N SER A 125 -25.65 18.80 5.41
CA SER A 125 -25.39 17.69 6.33
C SER A 125 -25.99 16.44 5.72
N ALA A 126 -25.18 15.43 5.48
CA ALA A 126 -25.62 14.13 5.04
C ALA A 126 -26.79 13.70 5.91
N GLY A 127 -27.86 13.19 5.27
CA GLY A 127 -28.95 12.54 6.01
C GLY A 127 -28.32 11.50 6.93
N ALA A 128 -28.81 11.39 8.16
CA ALA A 128 -28.24 10.63 9.26
C ALA A 128 -27.41 9.44 8.78
N GLY A 129 -26.05 9.55 8.80
CA GLY A 129 -25.15 8.42 8.75
C GLY A 129 -23.97 8.40 7.77
N SER A 130 -23.70 9.43 6.94
CA SER A 130 -22.53 9.35 6.05
C SER A 130 -21.65 10.59 6.14
N PRO A 131 -20.49 10.52 6.83
CA PRO A 131 -19.56 11.64 6.88
C PRO A 131 -18.90 11.81 5.51
N VAL A 132 -19.10 12.95 4.88
CA VAL A 132 -18.28 13.42 3.76
C VAL A 132 -17.28 14.40 4.34
N THR A 133 -15.99 14.14 4.15
CA THR A 133 -14.94 15.01 4.67
C THR A 133 -14.34 15.89 3.58
N PRO A 134 -13.69 17.02 3.92
CA PRO A 134 -13.02 17.84 2.93
C PRO A 134 -11.98 17.05 2.12
N ARG A 135 -11.99 17.27 0.81
CA ARG A 135 -11.06 16.63 -0.15
C ARG A 135 -9.73 17.39 -0.18
N ALA A 136 -8.63 16.67 -0.32
CA ALA A 136 -7.32 17.25 -0.55
C ALA A 136 -7.30 18.04 -1.87
N GLN A 137 -6.62 19.20 -1.87
CA GLN A 137 -6.55 20.12 -3.00
C GLN A 137 -5.08 20.36 -3.41
N GLY A 138 -4.89 20.98 -4.58
CA GLY A 138 -3.56 21.33 -5.10
C GLY A 138 -2.69 20.10 -5.36
N ALA A 139 -1.44 20.15 -4.93
CA ALA A 139 -0.46 19.07 -5.14
C ALA A 139 -0.84 17.75 -4.42
N ASN A 140 -1.69 17.80 -3.40
CA ASN A 140 -2.16 16.63 -2.66
C ASN A 140 -3.49 16.07 -3.19
N ARG A 141 -4.00 16.60 -4.29
CA ARG A 141 -5.26 16.17 -4.90
C ARG A 141 -5.21 14.70 -5.31
N ARG A 142 -6.24 13.95 -4.95
CA ARG A 142 -6.30 12.48 -5.14
C ARG A 142 -7.41 12.03 -6.08
N ASP A 143 -8.20 12.96 -6.63
CA ASP A 143 -9.31 12.70 -7.55
C ASP A 143 -9.48 13.88 -8.50
N GLY A 144 -10.28 13.72 -9.57
CA GLY A 144 -10.48 14.72 -10.60
C GLY A 144 -9.87 14.31 -11.94
N VAL A 145 -9.51 15.27 -12.78
CA VAL A 145 -9.06 15.05 -14.16
C VAL A 145 -7.55 15.19 -14.25
N PHE A 146 -6.89 14.18 -14.84
CA PHE A 146 -5.43 14.12 -14.97
C PHE A 146 -5.01 13.70 -16.37
N ARG A 147 -3.83 14.16 -16.80
CA ARG A 147 -3.09 13.44 -17.84
C ARG A 147 -2.59 12.12 -17.29
N ILE A 148 -2.63 11.06 -18.09
CA ILE A 148 -2.13 9.73 -17.67
C ILE A 148 -0.71 9.82 -17.13
N GLY A 149 0.19 10.46 -17.88
CA GLY A 149 1.59 10.60 -17.48
C GLY A 149 1.77 11.38 -16.18
N ASP A 150 1.13 12.55 -16.06
CA ASP A 150 1.24 13.41 -14.87
C ASP A 150 0.71 12.71 -13.60
N PHE A 151 -0.34 11.89 -13.75
CA PHE A 151 -0.86 11.09 -12.65
C PHE A 151 0.21 10.12 -12.10
N PHE A 152 0.87 9.35 -12.97
CA PHE A 152 1.92 8.45 -12.53
C PHE A 152 3.16 9.19 -12.04
N GLU A 153 3.54 10.29 -12.69
CA GLU A 153 4.67 11.13 -12.27
C GLU A 153 4.48 11.72 -10.88
N SER A 154 3.25 12.13 -10.53
CA SER A 154 2.94 12.64 -9.18
C SER A 154 3.13 11.61 -8.06
N ILE A 155 3.04 10.32 -8.38
CA ILE A 155 3.21 9.22 -7.43
C ILE A 155 4.64 8.69 -7.45
N THR A 156 5.22 8.51 -8.64
CA THR A 156 6.46 7.74 -8.84
C THR A 156 7.66 8.60 -9.22
N GLY A 157 7.45 9.83 -9.65
CA GLY A 157 8.46 10.66 -10.30
C GLY A 157 8.69 10.34 -11.79
N TYR A 158 7.93 9.41 -12.36
CA TYR A 158 8.02 8.97 -13.75
C TYR A 158 6.67 8.99 -14.44
N ARG A 159 6.58 9.54 -15.65
CA ARG A 159 5.34 9.52 -16.45
C ARG A 159 4.98 8.12 -16.96
N THR A 160 5.99 7.27 -17.15
CA THR A 160 5.88 5.84 -17.52
C THR A 160 6.92 5.08 -16.74
N ALA A 161 6.73 3.77 -16.57
CA ALA A 161 7.71 2.95 -15.88
C ALA A 161 9.09 3.04 -16.54
N PRO A 162 10.18 2.97 -15.76
CA PRO A 162 11.53 2.92 -16.29
C PRO A 162 11.70 1.78 -17.30
N ALA A 163 12.65 1.93 -18.23
CA ALA A 163 12.96 0.87 -19.18
C ALA A 163 13.41 -0.41 -18.44
N GLN A 164 13.13 -1.58 -19.01
CA GLN A 164 13.57 -2.86 -18.44
C GLN A 164 15.11 -2.96 -18.36
N THR A 165 15.80 -2.20 -19.18
CA THR A 165 17.27 -2.10 -19.24
C THR A 165 17.87 -1.00 -18.37
N ALA A 166 17.07 -0.33 -17.53
CA ALA A 166 17.51 0.74 -16.64
C ALA A 166 17.33 0.33 -15.16
N PRO A 167 18.07 -0.66 -14.64
CA PRO A 167 17.89 -1.18 -13.30
C PRO A 167 18.10 -0.14 -12.21
N HIS A 168 19.00 0.82 -12.40
CA HIS A 168 19.25 1.90 -11.45
C HIS A 168 18.01 2.79 -11.22
N GLU A 169 17.19 3.04 -12.24
CA GLU A 169 15.95 3.80 -12.09
C GLU A 169 14.90 2.99 -11.32
N TRP A 170 14.80 1.68 -11.60
CA TRP A 170 13.92 0.79 -10.86
C TRP A 170 14.30 0.70 -9.37
N LEU A 171 15.59 0.65 -9.04
CA LEU A 171 16.08 0.61 -7.66
C LEU A 171 15.83 1.91 -6.88
N MET A 172 15.57 3.03 -7.56
CA MET A 172 15.13 4.29 -6.93
C MET A 172 13.64 4.27 -6.54
N LEU A 173 12.84 3.39 -7.13
CA LEU A 173 11.42 3.28 -6.84
C LEU A 173 11.18 2.41 -5.59
N GLN A 174 10.62 3.02 -4.56
CA GLN A 174 10.24 2.29 -3.36
C GLN A 174 9.04 1.37 -3.63
N GLU A 175 8.99 0.20 -3.01
CA GLU A 175 7.87 -0.74 -3.13
C GLU A 175 6.53 -0.09 -2.75
N SER A 176 6.50 0.75 -1.72
CA SER A 176 5.30 1.49 -1.31
C SER A 176 4.81 2.49 -2.35
N THR A 177 5.72 3.10 -3.10
CA THR A 177 5.42 3.98 -4.24
C THR A 177 4.81 3.19 -5.39
N LEU A 178 5.44 2.07 -5.74
CA LEU A 178 4.90 1.14 -6.75
C LEU A 178 3.54 0.57 -6.32
N ALA A 179 3.37 0.26 -5.04
CA ALA A 179 2.08 -0.17 -4.50
C ALA A 179 0.99 0.90 -4.70
N ALA A 180 1.29 2.18 -4.44
CA ALA A 180 0.35 3.27 -4.67
C ALA A 180 0.01 3.47 -6.15
N ALA A 181 0.99 3.36 -7.05
CA ALA A 181 0.78 3.51 -8.49
C ALA A 181 -0.01 2.34 -9.12
N THR A 182 -0.05 1.18 -8.45
CA THR A 182 -0.59 -0.05 -9.03
C THR A 182 -1.78 -0.67 -8.27
N ASN A 183 -2.22 -0.04 -7.18
CA ASN A 183 -3.39 -0.44 -6.39
C ASN A 183 -4.73 0.02 -7.02
N GLY A 184 -5.78 -0.04 -6.21
CA GLY A 184 -7.09 0.50 -6.55
C GLY A 184 -7.78 -0.23 -7.71
N GLU A 185 -8.71 0.47 -8.34
CA GLU A 185 -9.59 -0.14 -9.34
C GLU A 185 -9.79 0.79 -10.55
N VAL A 186 -9.68 0.23 -11.75
CA VAL A 186 -10.02 0.90 -13.01
C VAL A 186 -11.45 0.53 -13.37
N PHE A 187 -12.32 1.52 -13.48
CA PHE A 187 -13.75 1.32 -13.78
C PHE A 187 -14.02 1.28 -15.28
N ALA A 188 -13.26 2.04 -16.05
CA ALA A 188 -13.30 2.08 -17.50
C ALA A 188 -11.92 2.49 -18.05
N ASP A 189 -11.50 1.86 -19.13
CA ASP A 189 -10.30 2.22 -19.90
C ASP A 189 -10.48 1.77 -21.35
N PRO A 190 -11.30 2.47 -22.13
CA PRO A 190 -11.67 2.01 -23.48
C PRO A 190 -10.47 1.86 -24.42
N THR A 191 -9.43 2.69 -24.26
CA THR A 191 -8.20 2.66 -25.07
C THR A 191 -7.13 1.73 -24.54
N GLY A 192 -7.24 1.29 -23.27
CA GLY A 192 -6.23 0.51 -22.58
C GLY A 192 -4.95 1.28 -22.22
N LEU A 193 -4.87 2.59 -22.49
CA LEU A 193 -3.64 3.37 -22.30
C LEU A 193 -3.26 3.53 -20.83
N PHE A 194 -4.24 3.83 -19.97
CA PHE A 194 -3.99 3.91 -18.53
C PHE A 194 -3.54 2.55 -17.97
N SER A 195 -4.26 1.49 -18.31
CA SER A 195 -3.94 0.12 -17.87
C SER A 195 -2.58 -0.34 -18.39
N LYS A 196 -2.19 0.02 -19.62
CA LYS A 196 -0.88 -0.26 -20.18
C LYS A 196 0.24 0.43 -19.40
N THR A 197 0.08 1.72 -19.09
CA THR A 197 1.06 2.48 -18.30
C THR A 197 1.18 1.89 -16.89
N ARG A 198 0.05 1.59 -16.24
CA ARG A 198 -0.01 0.95 -14.92
C ARG A 198 0.67 -0.43 -14.94
N GLN A 199 0.45 -1.23 -15.98
CA GLN A 199 1.08 -2.53 -16.13
C GLN A 199 2.61 -2.41 -16.28
N GLY A 200 3.10 -1.36 -16.91
CA GLY A 200 4.53 -1.05 -16.95
C GLY A 200 5.13 -1.01 -15.53
N PHE A 201 4.51 -0.28 -14.60
CA PHE A 201 4.96 -0.20 -13.20
C PHE A 201 4.78 -1.52 -12.42
N LYS A 202 3.85 -2.40 -12.82
CA LYS A 202 3.74 -3.74 -12.22
C LYS A 202 4.85 -4.69 -12.65
N ASN A 203 5.42 -4.46 -13.83
CA ASN A 203 6.38 -5.34 -14.45
C ASN A 203 7.83 -4.97 -14.06
N MET A 204 8.14 -5.00 -12.76
CA MET A 204 9.53 -4.88 -12.30
C MET A 204 10.40 -5.94 -13.01
N PRO A 205 11.58 -5.56 -13.55
CA PRO A 205 12.51 -6.53 -14.13
C PRO A 205 12.90 -7.61 -13.12
N ASP A 206 13.01 -8.86 -13.57
CA ASP A 206 13.33 -9.98 -12.68
C ASP A 206 14.72 -9.82 -12.03
N ASP A 207 15.70 -9.32 -12.77
CA ASP A 207 17.03 -9.01 -12.25
C ASP A 207 16.99 -7.98 -11.10
N VAL A 208 16.12 -6.96 -11.20
CA VAL A 208 15.89 -5.99 -10.11
C VAL A 208 15.24 -6.67 -8.91
N ARG A 209 14.26 -7.53 -9.14
CA ARG A 209 13.60 -8.31 -8.09
C ARG A 209 14.60 -9.21 -7.34
N LEU A 210 15.45 -9.93 -8.08
CA LEU A 210 16.49 -10.79 -7.51
C LEU A 210 17.51 -9.98 -6.70
N ALA A 211 17.97 -8.84 -7.21
CA ALA A 211 18.85 -7.93 -6.48
C ALA A 211 18.21 -7.44 -5.18
N LEU A 212 16.92 -7.09 -5.21
CA LEU A 212 16.19 -6.70 -4.00
C LEU A 212 16.03 -7.88 -3.03
N ILE A 213 15.79 -9.11 -3.52
CA ILE A 213 15.76 -10.32 -2.67
C ILE A 213 17.12 -10.49 -1.98
N SER A 214 18.24 -10.44 -2.72
CA SER A 214 19.58 -10.52 -2.15
C SER A 214 19.80 -9.46 -1.06
N LYS A 215 19.45 -8.21 -1.36
CA LYS A 215 19.53 -7.12 -0.36
C LYS A 215 18.73 -7.43 0.89
N ARG A 216 17.48 -7.91 0.76
CA ARG A 216 16.63 -8.25 1.92
C ARG A 216 17.21 -9.40 2.74
N LEU A 217 17.80 -10.41 2.10
CA LEU A 217 18.48 -11.50 2.80
C LEU A 217 19.61 -10.97 3.70
N GLY A 218 20.45 -10.07 3.18
CA GLY A 218 21.50 -9.41 3.97
C GLY A 218 20.94 -8.59 5.13
N MET A 219 19.90 -7.79 4.89
CA MET A 219 19.27 -6.97 5.94
C MET A 219 18.66 -7.85 7.05
N ILE A 220 17.98 -8.95 6.70
CA ILE A 220 17.40 -9.90 7.64
C ILE A 220 18.50 -10.55 8.48
N ALA A 221 19.58 -11.01 7.84
CA ALA A 221 20.74 -11.59 8.52
C ALA A 221 21.38 -10.59 9.49
N GLN A 222 21.69 -9.40 9.03
CA GLN A 222 22.34 -8.37 9.84
C GLN A 222 21.46 -7.89 10.99
N ALA A 223 20.20 -7.60 10.74
CA ALA A 223 19.30 -7.08 11.76
C ALA A 223 18.84 -8.18 12.74
N GLY A 224 18.30 -9.28 12.22
CA GLY A 224 17.67 -10.34 13.02
C GLY A 224 18.69 -11.33 13.60
N GLN A 225 19.51 -11.95 12.75
CA GLN A 225 20.38 -13.05 13.18
C GLN A 225 21.68 -12.57 13.84
N TYR A 226 22.14 -11.35 13.53
CA TYR A 226 23.43 -10.84 14.01
C TYR A 226 23.30 -9.74 15.07
N ASN A 227 22.67 -8.60 14.74
CA ASN A 227 22.64 -7.43 15.62
C ASN A 227 21.65 -7.58 16.78
N LEU A 228 20.48 -8.13 16.56
CA LEU A 228 19.46 -8.29 17.58
C LEU A 228 19.96 -9.09 18.81
N PRO A 229 20.45 -10.34 18.68
CA PRO A 229 20.92 -11.09 19.84
C PRO A 229 22.09 -10.43 20.55
N ARG A 230 22.96 -9.71 19.84
CA ARG A 230 24.08 -8.97 20.43
C ARG A 230 23.64 -7.75 21.22
N SER A 231 22.66 -6.99 20.72
CA SER A 231 22.10 -5.83 21.41
C SER A 231 21.37 -6.26 22.68
N LEU A 232 20.57 -7.33 22.60
CA LEU A 232 19.91 -7.92 23.76
C LEU A 232 20.90 -8.42 24.81
N LYS A 233 21.99 -9.08 24.39
CA LYS A 233 23.05 -9.56 25.29
C LYS A 233 23.77 -8.42 25.99
N ARG A 234 23.95 -7.27 25.34
CA ARG A 234 24.55 -6.06 25.93
C ARG A 234 23.58 -5.34 26.87
N GLY A 235 22.28 -5.65 26.85
CA GLY A 235 21.24 -4.90 27.55
C GLY A 235 20.89 -3.57 26.88
N ASP A 236 21.26 -3.40 25.60
CA ASP A 236 20.90 -2.22 24.82
C ASP A 236 19.53 -2.44 24.15
N GLY A 237 18.48 -2.15 24.91
CA GLY A 237 17.10 -2.31 24.46
C GLY A 237 16.73 -1.41 23.28
N ALA A 238 17.33 -0.22 23.18
CA ALA A 238 17.06 0.70 22.07
C ALA A 238 17.65 0.16 20.76
N ALA A 239 18.91 -0.30 20.77
CA ALA A 239 19.51 -0.91 19.60
C ALA A 239 18.80 -2.22 19.19
N ALA A 240 18.36 -3.01 20.18
CA ALA A 240 17.57 -4.22 19.93
C ALA A 240 16.23 -3.88 19.27
N TRP A 241 15.53 -2.83 19.71
CA TRP A 241 14.28 -2.38 19.12
C TRP A 241 14.44 -1.95 17.66
N LEU A 242 15.47 -1.17 17.34
CA LEU A 242 15.80 -0.79 15.97
C LEU A 242 16.15 -2.00 15.11
N SER A 243 16.86 -2.98 15.66
CA SER A 243 17.17 -4.24 14.97
C SER A 243 15.90 -5.05 14.67
N ILE A 244 14.94 -5.11 15.60
CA ILE A 244 13.63 -5.74 15.37
C ILE A 244 12.87 -5.02 14.26
N HIS A 245 12.85 -3.68 14.30
CA HIS A 245 12.16 -2.89 13.27
C HIS A 245 12.70 -3.19 11.87
N GLU A 246 14.02 -3.12 11.71
CA GLU A 246 14.69 -3.40 10.44
C GLU A 246 14.45 -4.84 9.95
N PHE A 247 14.56 -5.81 10.86
CA PHE A 247 14.24 -7.22 10.57
C PHE A 247 12.81 -7.39 10.06
N VAL A 248 11.82 -6.79 10.73
CA VAL A 248 10.41 -6.87 10.35
C VAL A 248 10.17 -6.24 8.97
N GLN A 249 10.75 -5.07 8.71
CA GLN A 249 10.60 -4.39 7.42
C GLN A 249 11.23 -5.20 6.27
N ALA A 250 12.46 -5.67 6.47
CA ALA A 250 13.17 -6.45 5.45
C ALA A 250 12.47 -7.79 5.16
N THR A 251 12.02 -8.48 6.20
CA THR A 251 11.32 -9.77 6.06
C THR A 251 9.98 -9.61 5.38
N ALA A 252 9.20 -8.60 5.76
CA ALA A 252 7.92 -8.32 5.10
C ALA A 252 8.11 -8.02 3.60
N SER A 253 9.08 -7.17 3.25
CA SER A 253 9.44 -6.88 1.86
C SER A 253 9.83 -8.16 1.10
N LEU A 254 10.68 -9.01 1.70
CA LEU A 254 11.08 -10.27 1.09
C LEU A 254 9.88 -11.16 0.76
N VAL A 255 8.88 -11.25 1.64
CA VAL A 255 7.66 -12.03 1.39
C VAL A 255 6.95 -11.56 0.13
N PHE A 256 6.81 -10.24 -0.09
CA PHE A 256 6.21 -9.71 -1.33
C PHE A 256 7.07 -10.00 -2.56
N LEU A 257 8.39 -9.84 -2.45
CA LEU A 257 9.32 -10.07 -3.57
C LEU A 257 9.35 -11.54 -4.03
N VAL A 258 9.33 -12.51 -3.11
CA VAL A 258 9.31 -13.94 -3.48
C VAL A 258 7.95 -14.36 -4.04
N ASN A 259 6.85 -13.73 -3.60
CA ASN A 259 5.50 -13.97 -4.14
C ASN A 259 5.27 -13.27 -5.51
N VAL A 260 6.27 -12.65 -6.09
CA VAL A 260 6.26 -11.93 -7.36
C VAL A 260 5.28 -10.75 -7.36
N PRO A 261 5.75 -9.51 -7.15
CA PRO A 261 4.90 -8.31 -7.02
C PRO A 261 3.94 -8.07 -8.19
N MET A 262 4.25 -8.51 -9.39
CA MET A 262 3.35 -8.45 -10.54
C MET A 262 2.04 -9.20 -10.28
N VAL A 263 2.09 -10.28 -9.48
CA VAL A 263 0.93 -11.14 -9.18
C VAL A 263 0.20 -10.66 -7.93
N VAL A 264 0.94 -10.44 -6.83
CA VAL A 264 0.36 -10.16 -5.51
C VAL A 264 0.28 -8.68 -5.16
N GLY A 265 0.89 -7.82 -5.96
CA GLY A 265 1.12 -6.41 -5.67
C GLY A 265 2.41 -6.17 -4.91
N TYR A 266 2.81 -4.90 -4.79
CA TYR A 266 3.96 -4.49 -4.01
C TYR A 266 3.58 -4.29 -2.54
N MET A 267 4.57 -4.41 -1.65
CA MET A 267 4.39 -4.11 -0.24
C MET A 267 3.96 -2.64 -0.06
N PRO A 268 2.80 -2.36 0.57
CA PRO A 268 2.39 -1.00 0.87
C PRO A 268 3.24 -0.39 1.98
N TYR A 269 3.07 0.94 2.21
CA TYR A 269 3.74 1.62 3.31
C TYR A 269 3.30 1.08 4.69
N TYR A 270 4.06 1.40 5.74
CA TYR A 270 4.00 0.77 7.06
C TYR A 270 2.59 0.63 7.68
N LYS A 271 1.70 1.60 7.47
CA LYS A 271 0.32 1.58 8.02
C LYS A 271 -0.47 0.34 7.56
N TRP A 272 -0.28 -0.09 6.31
CA TRP A 272 -1.02 -1.18 5.71
C TRP A 272 -0.20 -2.46 5.50
N GLN A 273 1.07 -2.46 5.90
CA GLN A 273 1.99 -3.58 5.72
C GLN A 273 1.43 -4.88 6.30
N PHE A 274 1.02 -4.88 7.56
CA PHE A 274 0.49 -6.10 8.20
C PHE A 274 -0.89 -6.49 7.67
N ALA A 275 -1.76 -5.54 7.32
CA ALA A 275 -3.02 -5.85 6.67
C ALA A 275 -2.79 -6.54 5.31
N ALA A 276 -1.82 -6.07 4.54
CA ALA A 276 -1.45 -6.67 3.27
C ALA A 276 -0.78 -8.04 3.44
N LEU A 277 0.09 -8.23 4.45
CA LEU A 277 0.67 -9.53 4.78
C LEU A 277 -0.41 -10.54 5.16
N ARG A 278 -1.37 -10.19 6.03
CA ARG A 278 -2.50 -11.06 6.40
C ARG A 278 -3.33 -11.45 5.18
N LYS A 279 -3.61 -10.48 4.29
CA LYS A 279 -4.33 -10.74 3.04
C LYS A 279 -3.55 -11.71 2.13
N LEU A 280 -2.24 -11.51 1.99
CA LEU A 280 -1.37 -12.38 1.20
C LEU A 280 -1.32 -13.79 1.81
N SER A 281 -1.08 -13.91 3.11
CA SER A 281 -1.03 -15.20 3.83
C SER A 281 -2.32 -16.02 3.73
N GLY A 282 -3.47 -15.36 3.55
CA GLY A 282 -4.76 -16.02 3.31
C GLY A 282 -4.94 -16.56 1.89
N SER A 283 -4.02 -16.29 0.97
CA SER A 283 -4.07 -16.82 -0.40
C SER A 283 -3.61 -18.27 -0.44
N MET A 284 -4.31 -19.11 -1.22
CA MET A 284 -3.98 -20.54 -1.38
C MET A 284 -2.58 -20.78 -1.94
N PHE A 285 -2.04 -19.84 -2.71
CA PHE A 285 -0.74 -19.98 -3.38
C PHE A 285 0.35 -19.10 -2.75
N ALA A 286 0.09 -18.57 -1.55
CA ALA A 286 1.06 -17.74 -0.85
C ALA A 286 2.33 -18.52 -0.51
N LEU A 287 3.47 -17.96 -0.86
CA LEU A 287 4.78 -18.40 -0.39
C LEU A 287 5.04 -17.77 0.98
N LEU A 288 5.69 -18.51 1.88
CA LEU A 288 5.96 -18.08 3.26
C LEU A 288 4.69 -17.63 4.03
N PRO A 289 3.58 -18.39 4.01
CA PRO A 289 2.29 -17.93 4.52
C PRO A 289 2.28 -17.65 6.03
N ASN A 290 3.18 -18.29 6.79
CA ASN A 290 3.25 -18.16 8.26
C ASN A 290 4.06 -16.94 8.72
N VAL A 291 4.86 -16.33 7.83
CA VAL A 291 5.79 -15.27 8.20
C VAL A 291 5.04 -14.03 8.74
N GLY A 292 3.89 -13.68 8.19
CA GLY A 292 3.09 -12.56 8.68
C GLY A 292 2.75 -12.69 10.17
N GLU A 293 2.25 -13.84 10.62
CA GLU A 293 1.92 -14.13 12.02
C GLU A 293 3.18 -14.19 12.90
N GLN A 294 4.25 -14.78 12.40
CA GLN A 294 5.54 -14.80 13.08
C GLN A 294 6.06 -13.40 13.36
N LEU A 295 6.02 -12.49 12.36
CA LEU A 295 6.40 -11.09 12.54
C LEU A 295 5.50 -10.35 13.53
N GLU A 296 4.19 -10.57 13.51
CA GLU A 296 3.29 -10.02 14.52
C GLU A 296 3.63 -10.51 15.93
N THR A 297 4.05 -11.76 16.06
CA THR A 297 4.48 -12.33 17.35
C THR A 297 5.77 -11.68 17.84
N VAL A 298 6.75 -11.45 16.94
CA VAL A 298 7.97 -10.69 17.26
C VAL A 298 7.59 -9.29 17.76
N MET A 299 6.69 -8.59 17.07
CA MET A 299 6.24 -7.25 17.49
C MET A 299 5.54 -7.25 18.85
N ARG A 300 4.71 -8.24 19.14
CA ARG A 300 4.06 -8.37 20.46
C ARG A 300 5.03 -8.61 21.61
N LEU A 301 6.11 -9.35 21.35
CA LEU A 301 7.13 -9.67 22.35
C LEU A 301 8.25 -8.62 22.48
N SER A 302 8.35 -7.68 21.54
CA SER A 302 9.48 -6.76 21.43
C SER A 302 9.70 -5.91 22.69
N SER A 303 8.63 -5.38 23.31
CA SER A 303 8.75 -4.59 24.54
C SER A 303 9.31 -5.44 25.70
N ALA A 304 8.83 -6.66 25.87
CA ALA A 304 9.31 -7.58 26.91
C ALA A 304 10.78 -7.97 26.65
N ALA A 305 11.14 -8.26 25.41
CA ALA A 305 12.50 -8.64 25.05
C ALA A 305 13.50 -7.49 25.20
N CYS A 306 13.11 -6.26 24.83
CA CYS A 306 14.02 -5.11 24.90
C CYS A 306 14.10 -4.46 26.28
N TYR A 307 13.01 -4.46 27.06
CA TYR A 307 12.88 -3.65 28.27
C TYR A 307 12.31 -4.39 29.49
N GLY A 308 12.06 -5.70 29.41
CA GLY A 308 11.56 -6.50 30.53
C GLY A 308 10.04 -6.46 30.70
N GLY A 309 9.29 -5.74 29.89
CA GLY A 309 7.83 -5.88 29.67
C GLY A 309 6.88 -5.35 30.73
N ALA A 310 7.30 -4.94 31.91
CA ALA A 310 6.38 -4.47 32.95
C ALA A 310 6.71 -3.03 33.37
N GLY A 311 6.07 -2.09 32.72
CA GLY A 311 6.11 -0.68 33.13
C GLY A 311 7.44 0.01 32.75
N PHE A 312 7.53 1.31 33.04
CA PHE A 312 8.73 2.12 32.89
C PHE A 312 9.73 1.84 34.04
N GLY A 313 9.93 0.57 34.35
CA GLY A 313 10.65 0.15 35.54
C GLY A 313 12.14 -0.06 35.32
N GLU A 314 12.80 0.04 36.40
CA GLU A 314 14.21 -0.04 36.67
C GLU A 314 14.87 -1.28 36.06
N GLY A 315 16.01 -1.07 35.41
CA GLY A 315 16.99 -2.11 35.18
C GLY A 315 17.06 -2.75 33.80
N GLY A 316 16.26 -2.37 32.84
CA GLY A 316 16.50 -2.48 31.40
C GLY A 316 16.93 -3.83 30.81
N LYS A 317 16.92 -4.93 31.54
CA LYS A 317 17.21 -6.25 30.99
C LYS A 317 15.93 -6.87 30.47
N GLY A 318 15.94 -7.26 29.18
CA GLY A 318 14.83 -7.96 28.56
C GLY A 318 14.47 -9.26 29.28
N ALA A 319 13.17 -9.63 29.20
CA ALA A 319 12.70 -10.89 29.77
C ALA A 319 13.25 -12.07 28.97
N ALA A 320 13.99 -12.98 29.62
CA ALA A 320 14.65 -14.11 28.96
C ALA A 320 13.69 -14.96 28.08
N PRO A 321 12.45 -15.31 28.51
CA PRO A 321 11.55 -16.06 27.66
C PRO A 321 11.11 -15.34 26.37
N ALA A 322 10.99 -13.99 26.42
CA ALA A 322 10.66 -13.21 25.25
C ALA A 322 11.85 -13.12 24.27
N ILE A 323 13.05 -12.98 24.80
CA ILE A 323 14.30 -12.99 24.02
C ILE A 323 14.46 -14.33 23.30
N GLU A 324 14.36 -15.45 24.03
CA GLU A 324 14.46 -16.80 23.49
C GLU A 324 13.44 -17.00 22.37
N LYS A 325 12.17 -16.67 22.64
CA LYS A 325 11.09 -16.84 21.66
C LYS A 325 11.28 -16.00 20.38
N ILE A 326 11.78 -14.77 20.50
CA ILE A 326 12.07 -13.94 19.33
C ILE A 326 13.22 -14.54 18.52
N ASN A 327 14.31 -14.97 19.18
CA ASN A 327 15.42 -15.61 18.48
C ASN A 327 14.99 -16.88 17.76
N ASP A 328 14.16 -17.73 18.39
CA ASP A 328 13.61 -18.93 17.76
C ASP A 328 12.79 -18.61 16.51
N ILE A 329 11.98 -17.54 16.59
CA ILE A 329 11.16 -17.09 15.44
C ILE A 329 12.06 -16.57 14.30
N VAL A 330 13.09 -15.78 14.63
CA VAL A 330 14.04 -15.27 13.62
C VAL A 330 14.71 -16.42 12.88
N GLU A 331 15.22 -17.43 13.61
CA GLU A 331 15.85 -18.58 12.99
C GLU A 331 14.86 -19.47 12.23
N GLN A 332 13.64 -19.64 12.72
CA GLN A 332 12.59 -20.37 11.99
C GLN A 332 12.22 -19.69 10.68
N ILE A 333 12.09 -18.35 10.68
CA ILE A 333 11.85 -17.58 9.44
C ILE A 333 13.03 -17.80 8.46
N ALA A 334 14.27 -17.80 8.93
CA ALA A 334 15.43 -18.04 8.09
C ALA A 334 15.39 -19.43 7.46
N VAL A 335 15.05 -20.47 8.24
CA VAL A 335 14.85 -21.84 7.72
C VAL A 335 13.78 -21.88 6.64
N ASP A 336 12.62 -21.24 6.88
CA ASP A 336 11.50 -21.21 5.92
C ASP A 336 11.89 -20.46 4.64
N ILE A 337 12.63 -19.37 4.74
CA ILE A 337 13.16 -18.62 3.58
C ILE A 337 14.11 -19.51 2.77
N VAL A 338 15.09 -20.17 3.40
CA VAL A 338 16.03 -21.05 2.68
C VAL A 338 15.31 -22.20 1.99
N LYS A 339 14.30 -22.77 2.64
CA LYS A 339 13.46 -23.83 2.04
C LYS A 339 12.74 -23.30 0.80
N GLU A 340 12.22 -22.07 0.83
CA GLU A 340 11.55 -21.45 -0.29
C GLU A 340 12.51 -21.13 -1.43
N LEU A 341 13.69 -20.54 -1.12
CA LEU A 341 14.73 -20.28 -2.13
C LEU A 341 15.19 -21.57 -2.85
N LYS A 342 15.27 -22.69 -2.13
CA LYS A 342 15.56 -24.01 -2.75
C LYS A 342 14.43 -24.46 -3.66
N ARG A 343 13.17 -24.27 -3.26
CA ARG A 343 12.01 -24.64 -4.07
C ARG A 343 11.95 -23.84 -5.36
N GLU A 344 12.33 -22.57 -5.32
CA GLU A 344 12.41 -21.66 -6.46
C GLU A 344 13.74 -21.81 -7.24
N HIS A 345 14.58 -22.79 -6.87
CA HIS A 345 15.91 -23.04 -7.49
C HIS A 345 16.89 -21.86 -7.39
N LEU A 346 16.69 -20.93 -6.46
CA LEU A 346 17.56 -19.76 -6.26
C LEU A 346 18.78 -20.07 -5.39
N THR A 347 18.84 -21.24 -4.74
CA THR A 347 19.98 -21.70 -3.95
C THR A 347 20.05 -23.22 -3.91
N THR A 348 21.26 -23.75 -3.78
CA THR A 348 21.52 -25.15 -3.43
C THR A 348 22.00 -25.30 -1.99
N SER A 349 22.37 -24.19 -1.31
CA SER A 349 22.92 -24.17 0.04
C SER A 349 21.82 -24.45 1.09
N GLY A 350 22.22 -25.15 2.16
CA GLY A 350 21.38 -25.39 3.32
C GLY A 350 21.65 -24.42 4.48
N GLU A 351 22.57 -23.48 4.32
CA GLU A 351 22.95 -22.53 5.35
C GLU A 351 21.81 -21.60 5.70
N THR A 352 21.51 -21.45 6.98
CA THR A 352 20.40 -20.63 7.46
C THR A 352 20.79 -19.21 7.84
N PHE A 353 22.10 -18.89 7.92
CA PHE A 353 22.55 -17.51 8.01
C PHE A 353 22.37 -16.85 6.64
N LEU A 354 21.34 -16.00 6.51
CA LEU A 354 20.83 -15.54 5.22
C LEU A 354 21.83 -14.69 4.41
N GLU A 355 22.84 -14.09 5.06
CA GLU A 355 23.92 -13.39 4.35
C GLU A 355 24.63 -14.31 3.34
N TRP A 356 24.76 -15.60 3.66
CA TRP A 356 25.44 -16.56 2.81
C TRP A 356 24.56 -17.10 1.67
N GLN A 357 23.27 -16.74 1.67
CA GLN A 357 22.37 -17.06 0.55
C GLN A 357 22.44 -16.03 -0.58
N ARG A 358 22.95 -14.82 -0.29
CA ARG A 358 23.00 -13.73 -1.26
C ARG A 358 23.73 -14.10 -2.56
N PRO A 359 24.98 -14.64 -2.53
CA PRO A 359 25.69 -14.97 -3.76
C PRO A 359 24.91 -15.94 -4.65
N TYR A 360 24.22 -16.92 -4.07
CA TYR A 360 23.43 -17.87 -4.85
C TYR A 360 22.28 -17.18 -5.58
N VAL A 361 21.57 -16.26 -4.94
CA VAL A 361 20.51 -15.49 -5.58
C VAL A 361 21.08 -14.55 -6.64
N GLU A 362 22.20 -13.90 -6.38
CA GLU A 362 22.88 -13.00 -7.31
C GLU A 362 23.40 -13.69 -8.57
N ASP A 363 23.76 -14.99 -8.49
CA ASP A 363 24.17 -15.80 -9.63
C ASP A 363 23.04 -15.98 -10.66
N HIS A 364 21.78 -15.77 -10.29
CA HIS A 364 20.63 -15.80 -11.19
C HIS A 364 20.35 -14.46 -11.89
N ILE A 365 21.06 -13.38 -11.54
CA ILE A 365 20.94 -12.08 -12.20
C ILE A 365 21.65 -12.16 -13.55
N ALA A 366 20.89 -12.06 -14.61
CA ALA A 366 21.38 -12.19 -15.99
C ALA A 366 22.12 -10.92 -16.48
N SER A 367 21.77 -9.76 -15.95
CA SER A 367 22.39 -8.48 -16.32
C SER A 367 23.80 -8.33 -15.74
N ASP A 368 24.70 -7.79 -16.55
CA ASP A 368 26.06 -7.43 -16.13
C ASP A 368 26.14 -6.04 -15.45
N ASP A 369 25.02 -5.36 -15.26
CA ASP A 369 25.01 -4.04 -14.61
C ASP A 369 25.46 -4.17 -13.14
N PRO A 370 26.58 -3.53 -12.76
CA PRO A 370 27.16 -3.69 -11.43
C PRO A 370 26.24 -3.18 -10.31
N VAL A 371 25.27 -2.30 -10.61
CA VAL A 371 24.34 -1.79 -9.61
C VAL A 371 23.48 -2.89 -9.00
N LEU A 372 23.21 -3.96 -9.74
CA LEU A 372 22.39 -5.09 -9.29
C LEU A 372 23.11 -6.00 -8.30
N LYS A 373 24.45 -5.99 -8.26
CA LYS A 373 25.29 -6.82 -7.39
C LYS A 373 25.99 -6.01 -6.28
N SER A 374 25.62 -4.73 -6.13
CA SER A 374 26.25 -3.80 -5.16
C SER A 374 25.31 -3.40 -4.00
N LEU A 375 24.16 -4.03 -3.86
CA LEU A 375 23.11 -3.68 -2.89
C LEU A 375 23.36 -4.22 -1.47
#